data_7892c55705be25c3e33b868e210632cb
#
_entry.id   7892c55705be25c3e33b868e210632cb
#
_cell.length_a   1.000
_cell.length_b   1.000
_cell.length_c   1.000
_cell.angle_alpha   90.00
_cell.angle_beta   90.00
_cell.angle_gamma   90.00
#
_symmetry.space_group_name_H-M   'P 1'
#
loop_
_entity.id
_entity.type
_entity.pdbx_description
1 polymer ?
#
loop_
_entity_poly.entity_id
_entity_poly.type
_entity_poly.pdbx_seq_one_letter_code
_entity_poly.pdbx_strand_id
1 'polypeptide(L)'
;MREFIFRIITSFVLIFILFLSFKYDNFFFTILNIILIWSYYEYIQLIKKIKITKFLKNFSIYFAFLYLAFVSSYILINYDEIKNILFYFLIICICTDIGGLILGKTFKGKKLTKISPNKTYSGFYGSFIVSFLVMFFMSNYLNLNIFIL
;
A
#
# COMPACT_ATOMS: atom_id res chain seq x y z
N MET A 1 7.77 -23.70 11.72
CA MET A 1 8.91 -22.84 12.11
C MET A 1 9.58 -22.15 10.91
N ARG A 2 9.96 -22.84 9.85
CA ARG A 2 10.62 -22.22 8.68
C ARG A 2 9.84 -21.04 8.06
N GLU A 3 8.56 -21.20 7.78
CA GLU A 3 7.74 -20.12 7.20
C GLU A 3 7.62 -18.87 8.11
N PHE A 4 7.62 -19.07 9.42
CA PHE A 4 7.57 -17.96 10.38
C PHE A 4 8.89 -17.14 10.35
N ILE A 5 10.02 -17.82 10.29
CA ILE A 5 11.34 -17.18 10.19
C ILE A 5 11.44 -16.40 8.86
N PHE A 6 11.03 -16.99 7.73
CA PHE A 6 11.03 -16.28 6.45
C PHE A 6 10.16 -15.02 6.47
N ARG A 7 9.01 -15.07 7.11
CA ARG A 7 8.13 -13.87 7.25
C ARG A 7 8.78 -12.79 8.09
N ILE A 8 9.48 -13.13 9.16
CA ILE A 8 10.22 -12.15 9.96
C ILE A 8 11.33 -11.52 9.12
N ILE A 9 12.14 -12.33 8.44
CA ILE A 9 13.24 -11.83 7.61
C ILE A 9 12.70 -10.88 6.52
N THR A 10 11.65 -11.27 5.80
CA THR A 10 11.05 -10.43 4.75
C THR A 10 10.50 -9.12 5.31
N SER A 11 9.90 -9.14 6.51
CA SER A 11 9.41 -7.92 7.16
C SER A 11 10.55 -6.96 7.52
N PHE A 12 11.66 -7.48 8.06
CA PHE A 12 12.85 -6.68 8.35
C PHE A 12 13.48 -6.08 7.08
N VAL A 13 13.57 -6.87 6.00
CA VAL A 13 14.08 -6.39 4.71
C VAL A 13 13.19 -5.26 4.17
N LEU A 14 11.86 -5.41 4.23
CA LEU A 14 10.92 -4.37 3.78
C LEU A 14 11.04 -3.09 4.61
N ILE A 15 11.13 -3.19 5.92
CA ILE A 15 11.33 -2.04 6.81
C ILE A 15 12.66 -1.33 6.49
N PHE A 16 13.71 -2.09 6.25
CA PHE A 16 15.03 -1.54 5.90
C PHE A 16 14.99 -0.81 4.54
N ILE A 17 14.35 -1.40 3.54
CA ILE A 17 14.12 -0.78 2.22
C ILE A 17 13.33 0.52 2.36
N LEU A 18 12.26 0.54 3.16
CA LEU A 18 11.50 1.75 3.44
C LEU A 18 12.36 2.82 4.11
N PHE A 19 13.12 2.46 5.11
CA PHE A 19 14.02 3.40 5.80
C PHE A 19 15.04 4.04 4.82
N LEU A 20 15.66 3.24 3.95
CA LEU A 20 16.56 3.73 2.91
C LEU A 20 15.86 4.66 1.92
N SER A 21 14.62 4.34 1.54
CA SER A 21 13.81 5.15 0.62
C SER A 21 13.53 6.55 1.17
N PHE A 22 13.35 6.68 2.49
CA PHE A 22 13.15 8.00 3.10
C PHE A 22 14.43 8.77 3.30
N LYS A 23 15.56 8.07 3.45
CA LYS A 23 16.86 8.72 3.67
C LYS A 23 17.48 9.23 2.36
N TYR A 24 17.30 8.52 1.26
CA TYR A 24 17.93 8.80 -0.04
C TYR A 24 16.88 8.96 -1.14
N ASP A 25 16.75 10.16 -1.66
CA ASP A 25 15.73 10.49 -2.67
C ASP A 25 15.92 9.70 -3.97
N ASN A 26 17.16 9.54 -4.44
CA ASN A 26 17.47 8.73 -5.61
C ASN A 26 17.07 7.25 -5.44
N PHE A 27 17.19 6.73 -4.22
CA PHE A 27 16.79 5.36 -3.91
C PHE A 27 15.27 5.21 -3.91
N PHE A 28 14.55 6.20 -3.37
CA PHE A 28 13.09 6.25 -3.43
C PHE A 28 12.59 6.21 -4.87
N PHE A 29 13.12 7.05 -5.76
CA PHE A 29 12.73 7.07 -7.17
C PHE A 29 13.04 5.76 -7.88
N THR A 30 14.17 5.14 -7.59
CA THR A 30 14.52 3.84 -8.16
C THR A 30 13.51 2.77 -7.77
N ILE A 31 13.17 2.67 -6.48
CA ILE A 31 12.19 1.70 -5.99
C ILE A 31 10.81 1.99 -6.56
N LEU A 32 10.38 3.25 -6.58
CA LEU A 32 9.09 3.63 -7.14
C LEU A 32 8.97 3.20 -8.60
N ASN A 33 9.99 3.46 -9.42
CA ASN A 33 9.97 3.03 -10.82
C ASN A 33 9.95 1.50 -10.96
N ILE A 34 10.69 0.77 -10.14
CA ILE A 34 10.65 -0.71 -10.14
C ILE A 34 9.23 -1.21 -9.82
N ILE A 35 8.58 -0.65 -8.80
CA ILE A 35 7.21 -1.02 -8.43
C ILE A 35 6.22 -0.71 -9.56
N LEU A 36 6.34 0.46 -10.21
CA LEU A 36 5.47 0.85 -11.32
C LEU A 36 5.63 -0.09 -12.53
N ILE A 37 6.87 -0.42 -12.90
CA ILE A 37 7.15 -1.36 -14.00
C ILE A 37 6.60 -2.74 -13.67
N TRP A 38 6.79 -3.22 -12.44
CA TRP A 38 6.28 -4.53 -12.02
C TRP A 38 4.76 -4.57 -12.02
N SER A 39 4.10 -3.54 -11.49
CA SER A 39 2.64 -3.47 -11.47
C SER A 39 2.05 -3.37 -12.89
N TYR A 40 2.72 -2.68 -13.81
CA TYR A 40 2.33 -2.65 -15.22
C TYR A 40 2.46 -4.02 -15.88
N TYR A 41 3.53 -4.74 -15.61
CA TYR A 41 3.72 -6.11 -16.11
C TYR A 41 2.61 -7.06 -15.61
N GLU A 42 2.29 -6.98 -14.33
CA GLU A 42 1.23 -7.78 -13.72
C GLU A 42 -0.15 -7.44 -14.30
N TYR A 43 -0.42 -6.15 -14.51
CA TYR A 43 -1.63 -5.68 -15.18
C TYR A 43 -1.78 -6.25 -16.60
N ILE A 44 -0.72 -6.26 -17.39
CA ILE A 44 -0.74 -6.88 -18.74
C ILE A 44 -1.10 -8.36 -18.65
N GLN A 45 -0.54 -9.08 -17.69
CA GLN A 45 -0.85 -10.50 -17.51
C GLN A 45 -2.31 -10.74 -17.13
N LEU A 46 -2.87 -9.89 -16.27
CA LEU A 46 -4.28 -9.97 -15.87
C LEU A 46 -5.20 -9.70 -17.07
N ILE A 47 -4.94 -8.65 -17.85
CA ILE A 47 -5.75 -8.30 -19.02
C ILE A 47 -5.74 -9.40 -20.10
N LYS A 48 -4.63 -10.10 -20.28
CA LYS A 48 -4.54 -11.22 -21.21
C LYS A 48 -5.52 -12.35 -20.86
N LYS A 49 -5.81 -12.56 -19.59
CA LYS A 49 -6.72 -13.62 -19.10
C LYS A 49 -8.20 -13.27 -19.27
N ILE A 50 -8.54 -12.01 -19.38
CA ILE A 50 -9.94 -11.56 -19.48
C ILE A 50 -10.44 -11.74 -20.92
N LYS A 51 -11.67 -12.24 -21.09
CA LYS A 51 -12.31 -12.42 -22.40
C LYS A 51 -12.98 -11.13 -22.86
N ILE A 52 -12.19 -10.20 -23.39
CA ILE A 52 -12.65 -8.95 -24.03
C ILE A 52 -12.04 -8.83 -25.44
N THR A 53 -12.60 -7.93 -26.26
CA THR A 53 -12.12 -7.70 -27.63
C THR A 53 -10.65 -7.26 -27.65
N LYS A 54 -9.90 -7.64 -28.68
CA LYS A 54 -8.48 -7.31 -28.84
C LYS A 54 -8.24 -5.79 -28.81
N PHE A 55 -9.16 -5.03 -29.41
CA PHE A 55 -9.10 -3.57 -29.41
C PHE A 55 -9.14 -2.99 -28.01
N LEU A 56 -10.11 -3.40 -27.18
CA LEU A 56 -10.24 -2.93 -25.79
C LEU A 56 -9.05 -3.34 -24.93
N LYS A 57 -8.46 -4.52 -25.16
CA LYS A 57 -7.23 -4.94 -24.46
C LYS A 57 -6.08 -3.99 -24.75
N ASN A 58 -5.81 -3.73 -26.02
CA ASN A 58 -4.70 -2.86 -26.41
C ASN A 58 -4.91 -1.44 -25.92
N PHE A 59 -6.13 -0.92 -26.03
CA PHE A 59 -6.48 0.40 -25.52
C PHE A 59 -6.26 0.50 -24.02
N SER A 60 -6.70 -0.49 -23.24
CA SER A 60 -6.53 -0.53 -21.79
C SER A 60 -5.05 -0.61 -21.38
N ILE A 61 -4.24 -1.41 -22.07
CA ILE A 61 -2.80 -1.52 -21.83
C ILE A 61 -2.10 -0.18 -22.10
N TYR A 62 -2.43 0.48 -23.21
CA TYR A 62 -1.86 1.78 -23.56
C TYR A 62 -2.26 2.87 -22.56
N PHE A 63 -3.54 2.90 -22.19
CA PHE A 63 -4.04 3.85 -21.20
C PHE A 63 -3.39 3.66 -19.82
N ALA A 64 -3.21 2.42 -19.37
CA ALA A 64 -2.51 2.12 -18.13
C ALA A 64 -1.05 2.59 -18.17
N PHE A 65 -0.35 2.43 -19.30
CA PHE A 65 1.00 2.95 -19.47
C PHE A 65 1.07 4.47 -19.31
N LEU A 66 0.18 5.19 -20.01
CA LEU A 66 0.10 6.66 -19.91
C LEU A 66 -0.22 7.12 -18.49
N TYR A 67 -1.15 6.44 -17.82
CA TYR A 67 -1.51 6.75 -16.44
C TYR A 67 -0.32 6.58 -15.49
N LEU A 68 0.40 5.47 -15.58
CA LEU A 68 1.57 5.22 -14.73
C LEU A 68 2.71 6.21 -15.02
N ALA A 69 2.95 6.54 -16.28
CA ALA A 69 3.92 7.57 -16.67
C ALA A 69 3.55 8.95 -16.11
N PHE A 70 2.27 9.32 -16.17
CA PHE A 70 1.76 10.57 -15.58
C PHE A 70 1.96 10.60 -14.07
N VAL A 71 1.59 9.53 -13.36
CA VAL A 71 1.75 9.42 -11.90
C VAL A 71 3.23 9.51 -11.51
N SER A 72 4.11 8.80 -12.23
CA SER A 72 5.56 8.88 -11.99
C SER A 72 6.10 10.29 -12.16
N SER A 73 5.72 10.97 -13.25
CA SER A 73 6.14 12.35 -13.51
C SER A 73 5.61 13.33 -12.46
N TYR A 74 4.37 13.17 -12.05
CA TYR A 74 3.74 14.01 -11.02
C TYR A 74 4.46 13.89 -9.67
N ILE A 75 4.81 12.67 -9.26
CA ILE A 75 5.56 12.42 -8.02
C ILE A 75 6.97 13.01 -8.12
N LEU A 76 7.62 12.92 -9.29
CA LEU A 76 8.95 13.51 -9.51
C LEU A 76 8.95 15.04 -9.36
N ILE A 77 7.94 15.71 -9.94
CA ILE A 77 7.84 17.17 -9.92
C ILE A 77 7.53 17.71 -8.52
N ASN A 78 6.65 17.02 -7.78
CA ASN A 78 6.15 17.47 -6.48
C ASN A 78 6.75 16.65 -5.32
N TYR A 79 7.96 16.16 -5.46
CA TYR A 79 8.55 15.19 -4.53
C TYR A 79 8.58 15.67 -3.09
N ASP A 80 9.05 16.91 -2.85
CA ASP A 80 9.23 17.44 -1.50
C ASP A 80 7.91 17.56 -0.72
N GLU A 81 6.83 17.88 -1.43
CA GLU A 81 5.49 17.97 -0.84
C GLU A 81 4.88 16.58 -0.63
N ILE A 82 5.01 15.70 -1.62
CA ILE A 82 4.37 14.38 -1.63
C ILE A 82 5.08 13.40 -0.70
N LYS A 83 6.39 13.52 -0.50
CA LYS A 83 7.20 12.60 0.33
C LYS A 83 6.59 12.38 1.72
N ASN A 84 6.27 13.45 2.43
CA ASN A 84 5.69 13.37 3.77
C ASN A 84 4.28 12.76 3.76
N ILE A 85 3.49 13.10 2.74
CA ILE A 85 2.13 12.56 2.56
C ILE A 85 2.19 11.06 2.26
N LEU A 86 3.07 10.61 1.37
CA LEU A 86 3.27 9.19 1.06
C LEU A 86 3.71 8.40 2.30
N PHE A 87 4.63 8.96 3.09
CA PHE A 87 5.06 8.35 4.35
C PHE A 87 3.89 8.17 5.32
N TYR A 88 3.09 9.21 5.47
CA TYR A 88 1.91 9.20 6.30
C TYR A 88 0.93 8.09 5.88
N PHE A 89 0.62 7.99 4.58
CA PHE A 89 -0.26 6.94 4.07
C PHE A 89 0.31 5.54 4.27
N LEU A 90 1.60 5.34 4.07
CA LEU A 90 2.27 4.05 4.30
C LEU A 90 2.15 3.61 5.76
N ILE A 91 2.39 4.50 6.71
CA ILE A 91 2.25 4.20 8.14
C ILE A 91 0.80 3.82 8.47
N ILE A 92 -0.19 4.56 7.97
CA ILE A 92 -1.60 4.23 8.18
C ILE A 92 -1.91 2.84 7.64
N CYS A 93 -1.49 2.49 6.42
CA CYS A 93 -1.72 1.18 5.82
C CYS A 93 -1.12 0.05 6.68
N ILE A 94 0.13 0.19 7.10
CA ILE A 94 0.82 -0.80 7.94
C ILE A 94 0.08 -0.96 9.27
N CYS A 95 -0.26 0.15 9.93
CA CYS A 95 -0.96 0.13 11.21
C CYS A 95 -2.38 -0.44 11.10
N THR A 96 -3.08 -0.19 10.00
CA THR A 96 -4.40 -0.77 9.70
C THR A 96 -4.32 -2.29 9.63
N ASP A 97 -3.33 -2.83 8.92
CA ASP A 97 -3.13 -4.27 8.80
C ASP A 97 -2.75 -4.92 10.13
N ILE A 98 -1.85 -4.28 10.89
CA ILE A 98 -1.44 -4.75 12.22
C ILE A 98 -2.62 -4.72 13.18
N GLY A 99 -3.38 -3.62 13.21
CA GLY A 99 -4.57 -3.47 14.06
C GLY A 99 -5.63 -4.54 13.78
N GLY A 100 -5.91 -4.79 12.50
CA GLY A 100 -6.82 -5.82 12.07
C GLY A 100 -6.37 -7.23 12.48
N LEU A 101 -5.07 -7.51 12.39
CA LEU A 101 -4.49 -8.79 12.75
C LEU A 101 -4.48 -9.01 14.26
N ILE A 102 -4.04 -8.03 15.04
CA ILE A 102 -3.96 -8.13 16.52
C ILE A 102 -5.37 -8.28 17.11
N LEU A 103 -6.28 -7.34 16.81
CA LEU A 103 -7.61 -7.34 17.40
C LEU A 103 -8.48 -8.48 16.86
N GLY A 104 -8.28 -8.90 15.62
CA GLY A 104 -8.91 -10.08 15.04
C GLY A 104 -8.51 -11.39 15.73
N LYS A 105 -7.25 -11.53 16.16
CA LYS A 105 -6.74 -12.71 16.86
C LYS A 105 -7.09 -12.71 18.35
N THR A 106 -7.06 -11.54 19.00
CA THR A 106 -7.36 -11.42 20.43
C THR A 106 -8.84 -11.58 20.72
N PHE A 107 -9.69 -10.86 20.02
CA PHE A 107 -11.13 -10.86 20.32
C PHE A 107 -11.92 -11.94 19.60
N LYS A 108 -11.34 -12.67 18.66
CA LYS A 108 -11.94 -13.77 17.91
C LYS A 108 -13.44 -13.50 17.68
N GLY A 109 -13.90 -13.05 16.60
CA GLY A 109 -15.32 -12.74 16.36
C GLY A 109 -15.92 -13.65 15.29
N LYS A 110 -17.17 -13.37 14.92
CA LYS A 110 -17.82 -13.96 13.76
C LYS A 110 -16.99 -13.68 12.51
N LYS A 111 -16.93 -14.64 11.60
CA LYS A 111 -16.21 -14.48 10.31
C LYS A 111 -16.89 -13.40 9.46
N LEU A 112 -16.10 -12.53 8.84
CA LEU A 112 -16.61 -11.40 8.07
C LEU A 112 -17.29 -11.86 6.78
N THR A 113 -16.65 -12.78 6.05
CA THR A 113 -17.15 -13.28 4.77
C THR A 113 -16.85 -14.77 4.59
N LYS A 114 -17.64 -15.46 3.75
CA LYS A 114 -17.38 -16.85 3.35
C LYS A 114 -16.14 -16.96 2.45
N ILE A 115 -15.80 -15.90 1.71
CA ILE A 115 -14.68 -15.86 0.76
C ILE A 115 -13.32 -15.79 1.49
N SER A 116 -13.26 -15.09 2.62
CA SER A 116 -12.05 -14.96 3.43
C SER A 116 -12.31 -15.43 4.86
N PRO A 117 -12.19 -16.74 5.13
CA PRO A 117 -12.59 -17.35 6.42
C PRO A 117 -11.70 -16.94 7.60
N ASN A 118 -10.56 -16.31 7.34
CA ASN A 118 -9.63 -15.84 8.37
C ASN A 118 -9.90 -14.41 8.83
N LYS A 119 -10.78 -13.65 8.14
CA LYS A 119 -11.14 -12.29 8.54
C LYS A 119 -12.34 -12.30 9.47
N THR A 120 -12.22 -11.58 10.59
CA THR A 120 -13.26 -11.46 11.63
C THR A 120 -13.80 -10.04 11.71
N TYR A 121 -15.03 -9.86 12.21
CA TYR A 121 -15.59 -8.54 12.48
C TYR A 121 -14.77 -7.76 13.50
N SER A 122 -14.23 -8.43 14.53
CA SER A 122 -13.32 -7.79 15.49
C SER A 122 -12.05 -7.25 14.85
N GLY A 123 -11.49 -7.98 13.89
CA GLY A 123 -10.35 -7.49 13.11
C GLY A 123 -10.70 -6.30 12.21
N PHE A 124 -11.89 -6.30 11.62
CA PHE A 124 -12.36 -5.17 10.81
C PHE A 124 -12.51 -3.89 11.65
N TYR A 125 -13.21 -3.95 12.76
CA TYR A 125 -13.30 -2.79 13.67
C TYR A 125 -11.94 -2.40 14.26
N GLY A 126 -11.11 -3.39 14.54
CA GLY A 126 -9.74 -3.17 15.01
C GLY A 126 -8.87 -2.40 14.05
N SER A 127 -8.94 -2.71 12.75
CA SER A 127 -8.22 -1.95 11.74
C SER A 127 -8.68 -0.49 11.67
N PHE A 128 -9.97 -0.22 11.77
CA PHE A 128 -10.52 1.13 11.79
C PHE A 128 -10.06 1.94 13.02
N ILE A 129 -10.16 1.35 14.21
CA ILE A 129 -9.77 2.05 15.46
C ILE A 129 -8.29 2.41 15.41
N VAL A 130 -7.43 1.46 15.04
CA VAL A 130 -5.99 1.70 15.01
C VAL A 130 -5.61 2.70 13.92
N SER A 131 -6.19 2.62 12.72
CA SER A 131 -5.91 3.58 11.66
C SER A 131 -6.35 5.00 12.04
N PHE A 132 -7.50 5.15 12.70
CA PHE A 132 -7.99 6.44 13.15
C PHE A 132 -7.10 7.05 14.24
N LEU A 133 -6.65 6.26 15.21
CA LEU A 133 -5.69 6.71 16.24
C LEU A 133 -4.37 7.16 15.61
N VAL A 134 -3.81 6.36 14.70
CA VAL A 134 -2.56 6.71 14.01
C VAL A 134 -2.72 7.96 13.16
N MET A 135 -3.85 8.09 12.44
CA MET A 135 -4.17 9.28 11.68
C MET A 135 -4.17 10.52 12.56
N PHE A 136 -4.82 10.47 13.72
CA PHE A 136 -4.90 11.59 14.65
C PHE A 136 -3.52 11.98 15.22
N PHE A 137 -2.72 11.01 15.67
CA PHE A 137 -1.38 11.28 16.19
C PHE A 137 -0.41 11.80 15.13
N MET A 138 -0.43 11.19 13.93
CA MET A 138 0.47 11.58 12.84
C MET A 138 0.13 12.93 12.22
N SER A 139 -1.15 13.30 12.16
CA SER A 139 -1.55 14.62 11.64
C SER A 139 -1.02 15.75 12.51
N ASN A 140 -1.05 15.58 13.83
CA ASN A 140 -0.47 16.53 14.77
C ASN A 140 1.05 16.63 14.63
N TYR A 141 1.72 15.50 14.40
CA TYR A 141 3.18 15.45 14.22
C TYR A 141 3.65 16.12 12.91
N LEU A 142 2.91 15.91 11.82
CA LEU A 142 3.24 16.45 10.50
C LEU A 142 2.64 17.84 10.24
N ASN A 143 1.96 18.43 11.21
CA ASN A 143 1.20 19.70 11.06
C ASN A 143 0.25 19.68 9.86
N LEU A 144 -0.26 18.51 9.48
CA LEU A 144 -1.24 18.36 8.42
C LEU A 144 -2.61 18.79 8.96
N ASN A 145 -3.15 19.88 8.44
CA ASN A 145 -4.52 20.26 8.70
C ASN A 145 -5.47 19.25 8.06
N ILE A 146 -5.93 18.27 8.84
CA ILE A 146 -6.85 17.19 8.39
C ILE A 146 -8.15 17.75 7.77
N PHE A 147 -8.52 18.97 8.11
CA PHE A 147 -9.74 19.63 7.59
C PHE A 147 -9.57 20.31 6.23
N ILE A 148 -8.39 20.24 5.60
CA ILE A 148 -8.11 20.87 4.29
C ILE A 148 -7.94 19.80 3.17
N LEU A 149 -7.92 18.52 3.52
CA LEU A 149 -7.94 17.38 2.59
C LEU A 149 -9.36 16.82 2.45
#